data_a65d795d901f125ec97559c5f2f330c0
#
_entry.id   a65d795d901f125ec97559c5f2f330c0
#
_cell.length_a   1.000
_cell.length_b   1.000
_cell.length_c   1.000
_cell.angle_alpha   90.00
_cell.angle_beta   90.00
_cell.angle_gamma   90.00
#
_symmetry.space_group_name_H-M   'P 1'
#
loop_
_entity.id
_entity.type
_entity.pdbx_description
1 polymer ?
#
loop_
_entity_poly.entity_id
_entity_poly.type
_entity_poly.pdbx_seq_one_letter_code
_entity_poly.pdbx_strand_id
1 'polypeptide(L)'
;MNHTKELVKKHKLEMKVLGCEYTLDRQKLIIYFESEGRVDFRDLVKDLAEIYRTRIELRQVGSRDGAKVFGGIGPCGLVVCCQTFLTEFANVSVKMAKNQSLSLNPVKISGNCGKLLCCINYENDVYTELRKNAPDIGDIVSTEQGEAKVLSCDVLNHNLKVKYLQTEGFGYLKFEDVKILRAKKDKDKDYINNKELRELL
;
A
#
# COMPACT_ATOMS: atom_id res chain seq x y z
N MET A 1 11.26 25.71 8.24
CA MET A 1 11.01 24.28 8.53
C MET A 1 11.92 23.71 9.63
N ASN A 2 13.25 23.82 9.56
CA ASN A 2 14.16 23.25 10.59
C ASN A 2 13.89 23.85 11.98
N HIS A 3 13.75 25.14 12.09
CA HIS A 3 13.43 25.85 13.33
C HIS A 3 12.11 25.38 13.95
N THR A 4 11.07 25.16 13.13
CA THR A 4 9.79 24.61 13.60
C THR A 4 9.95 23.21 14.18
N LYS A 5 10.77 22.37 13.55
CA LYS A 5 11.07 21.02 14.04
C LYS A 5 11.83 21.02 15.36
N GLU A 6 12.72 21.99 15.55
CA GLU A 6 13.46 22.18 16.82
C GLU A 6 12.51 22.60 17.95
N LEU A 7 11.59 23.52 17.69
CA LEU A 7 10.60 23.95 18.67
C LEU A 7 9.64 22.82 19.04
N VAL A 8 9.19 22.02 18.07
CA VAL A 8 8.36 20.82 18.33
C VAL A 8 9.07 19.85 19.26
N LYS A 9 10.38 19.62 19.04
CA LYS A 9 11.20 18.81 19.95
C LYS A 9 11.36 19.43 21.34
N LYS A 10 11.58 20.75 21.41
CA LYS A 10 11.70 21.51 22.67
C LYS A 10 10.45 21.35 23.52
N HIS A 11 9.26 21.44 22.89
CA HIS A 11 7.97 21.28 23.56
C HIS A 11 7.56 19.80 23.76
N LYS A 12 8.36 18.83 23.32
CA LYS A 12 8.10 17.37 23.43
C LYS A 12 6.74 16.97 22.86
N LEU A 13 6.34 17.59 21.75
CA LEU A 13 5.05 17.31 21.12
C LEU A 13 5.14 16.08 20.21
N GLU A 14 4.16 15.17 20.34
CA GLU A 14 4.03 13.98 19.48
C GLU A 14 3.41 14.34 18.13
N MET A 15 4.14 15.13 17.34
CA MET A 15 3.73 15.54 16.01
C MET A 15 4.93 15.59 15.05
N LYS A 16 4.67 15.24 13.80
CA LYS A 16 5.66 15.28 12.73
C LYS A 16 5.35 16.45 11.81
N VAL A 17 6.23 17.45 11.77
CA VAL A 17 6.11 18.55 10.82
C VAL A 17 6.47 18.07 9.42
N LEU A 18 5.52 18.16 8.51
CA LEU A 18 5.63 17.76 7.12
C LEU A 18 6.13 18.93 6.26
N GLY A 19 5.57 20.12 6.42
CA GLY A 19 5.95 21.28 5.64
C GLY A 19 5.45 22.59 6.25
N CYS A 20 5.98 23.69 5.71
CA CYS A 20 5.58 25.05 6.09
C CYS A 20 5.54 25.90 4.83
N GLU A 21 4.50 26.70 4.68
CA GLU A 21 4.37 27.67 3.59
C GLU A 21 3.76 28.98 4.05
N TYR A 22 4.14 30.07 3.41
CA TYR A 22 3.50 31.37 3.61
C TYR A 22 2.37 31.54 2.60
N THR A 23 1.31 32.21 3.02
CA THR A 23 0.33 32.72 2.04
C THR A 23 1.00 33.75 1.11
N LEU A 24 0.43 33.96 -0.06
CA LEU A 24 0.99 34.90 -1.07
C LEU A 24 1.18 36.32 -0.51
N ASP A 25 0.28 36.78 0.35
CA ASP A 25 0.32 38.05 1.06
C ASP A 25 1.28 38.08 2.26
N ARG A 26 1.92 36.94 2.57
CA ARG A 26 2.81 36.70 3.71
C ARG A 26 2.21 37.04 5.08
N GLN A 27 0.90 37.16 5.19
CA GLN A 27 0.23 37.49 6.46
C GLN A 27 0.06 36.24 7.35
N LYS A 28 0.14 35.04 6.76
CA LYS A 28 0.00 33.78 7.48
C LYS A 28 1.12 32.81 7.14
N LEU A 29 1.59 32.09 8.15
CA LEU A 29 2.45 30.92 8.03
C LEU A 29 1.61 29.67 8.33
N ILE A 30 1.41 28.82 7.33
CA ILE A 30 0.70 27.55 7.46
C ILE A 30 1.74 26.46 7.69
N ILE A 31 1.54 25.68 8.74
CA ILE A 31 2.40 24.56 9.11
C ILE A 31 1.57 23.28 9.04
N TYR A 32 1.94 22.38 8.13
CA TYR A 32 1.33 21.07 7.98
C TYR A 32 2.00 20.06 8.88
N PHE A 33 1.20 19.34 9.65
CA PHE A 33 1.72 18.31 10.55
C PHE A 33 0.86 17.06 10.55
N GLU A 34 1.48 15.95 10.90
CA GLU A 34 0.87 14.65 11.13
C GLU A 34 0.95 14.31 12.61
N SER A 35 -0.13 13.79 13.18
CA SER A 35 -0.19 13.27 14.54
C SER A 35 -1.25 12.17 14.63
N GLU A 36 -0.99 11.14 15.43
CA GLU A 36 -1.95 10.06 15.69
C GLU A 36 -3.05 10.48 16.67
N GLY A 37 -2.77 11.46 17.52
CA GLY A 37 -3.67 11.93 18.54
C GLY A 37 -3.88 13.43 18.53
N ARG A 38 -4.64 13.90 19.54
CA ARG A 38 -4.85 15.34 19.77
C ARG A 38 -3.62 15.94 20.45
N VAL A 39 -3.01 16.92 19.82
CA VAL A 39 -1.83 17.64 20.33
C VAL A 39 -2.22 19.00 20.87
N ASP A 40 -1.73 19.37 22.05
CA ASP A 40 -1.83 20.73 22.57
C ASP A 40 -0.61 21.55 22.12
N PHE A 41 -0.81 22.40 21.16
CA PHE A 41 0.22 23.21 20.51
C PHE A 41 0.17 24.69 20.90
N ARG A 42 -0.56 25.07 21.97
CA ARG A 42 -0.74 26.49 22.36
C ARG A 42 0.57 27.20 22.61
N ASP A 43 1.50 26.60 23.33
CA ASP A 43 2.79 27.20 23.63
C ASP A 43 3.72 27.19 22.40
N LEU A 44 3.66 26.16 21.58
CA LEU A 44 4.36 26.14 20.29
C LEU A 44 3.92 27.30 19.38
N VAL A 45 2.62 27.59 19.32
CA VAL A 45 2.09 28.71 18.50
C VAL A 45 2.58 30.06 19.02
N LYS A 46 2.68 30.26 20.35
CA LYS A 46 3.22 31.50 20.93
C LYS A 46 4.69 31.71 20.52
N ASP A 47 5.53 30.69 20.73
CA ASP A 47 6.96 30.76 20.36
C ASP A 47 7.14 31.00 18.85
N LEU A 48 6.34 30.37 18.01
CA LEU A 48 6.37 30.57 16.56
C LEU A 48 5.91 31.99 16.17
N ALA A 49 4.84 32.51 16.79
CA ALA A 49 4.32 33.84 16.51
C ALA A 49 5.32 34.93 16.93
N GLU A 50 6.04 34.74 18.04
CA GLU A 50 7.07 35.66 18.52
C GLU A 50 8.26 35.71 17.52
N ILE A 51 8.67 34.55 16.98
CA ILE A 51 9.81 34.46 16.06
C ILE A 51 9.45 35.00 14.66
N TYR A 52 8.31 34.57 14.13
CA TYR A 52 7.96 34.89 12.73
C TYR A 52 7.14 36.17 12.58
N ARG A 53 6.56 36.70 13.69
CA ARG A 53 5.73 37.91 13.73
C ARG A 53 4.57 37.89 12.72
N THR A 54 4.05 36.71 12.45
CA THR A 54 2.97 36.46 11.52
C THR A 54 1.91 35.56 12.16
N ARG A 55 0.71 35.53 11.60
CA ARG A 55 -0.34 34.63 12.08
C ARG A 55 0.06 33.18 11.74
N ILE A 56 0.13 32.33 12.78
CA ILE A 56 0.45 30.93 12.65
C ILE A 56 -0.83 30.12 12.52
N GLU A 57 -0.91 29.28 11.50
CA GLU A 57 -2.00 28.31 11.30
C GLU A 57 -1.41 26.91 11.25
N LEU A 58 -1.81 26.05 12.19
CA LEU A 58 -1.42 24.64 12.25
C LEU A 58 -2.51 23.79 11.60
N ARG A 59 -2.16 23.04 10.55
CA ARG A 59 -3.07 22.14 9.85
C ARG A 59 -2.64 20.69 10.05
N GLN A 60 -3.47 19.93 10.74
CA GLN A 60 -3.30 18.49 10.79
C GLN A 60 -3.74 17.89 9.46
N VAL A 61 -2.89 17.05 8.89
CA VAL A 61 -3.14 16.33 7.64
C VAL A 61 -2.92 14.84 7.85
N GLY A 62 -3.70 14.02 7.15
CA GLY A 62 -3.48 12.59 7.15
C GLY A 62 -2.16 12.23 6.45
N SER A 63 -1.56 11.10 6.80
CA SER A 63 -0.27 10.65 6.23
C SER A 63 -0.28 10.57 4.70
N ARG A 64 -1.39 10.15 4.11
CA ARG A 64 -1.53 10.09 2.64
C ARG A 64 -1.70 11.47 2.01
N ASP A 65 -2.42 12.38 2.68
CA ASP A 65 -2.57 13.76 2.21
C ASP A 65 -1.23 14.50 2.30
N GLY A 66 -0.46 14.24 3.36
CA GLY A 66 0.92 14.70 3.45
C GLY A 66 1.77 14.20 2.28
N ALA A 67 1.71 12.92 1.97
CA ALA A 67 2.42 12.34 0.82
C ALA A 67 1.94 12.92 -0.52
N LYS A 68 0.65 13.27 -0.65
CA LYS A 68 0.08 13.93 -1.83
C LYS A 68 0.64 15.34 -2.02
N VAL A 69 0.76 16.11 -0.96
CA VAL A 69 1.25 17.51 -1.00
C VAL A 69 2.74 17.58 -1.27
N PHE A 70 3.54 16.75 -0.58
CA PHE A 70 5.01 16.80 -0.68
C PHE A 70 5.56 15.91 -1.78
N GLY A 71 4.75 14.99 -2.30
CA GLY A 71 5.13 14.11 -3.37
C GLY A 71 6.15 13.04 -2.96
N GLY A 72 6.77 12.46 -3.97
CA GLY A 72 7.80 11.44 -3.80
C GLY A 72 7.76 10.39 -4.90
N ILE A 73 8.70 9.47 -4.83
CA ILE A 73 8.79 8.32 -5.74
C ILE A 73 8.32 7.07 -4.99
N GLY A 74 7.38 6.36 -5.58
CA GLY A 74 6.88 5.09 -5.03
C GLY A 74 7.90 3.94 -5.20
N PRO A 75 7.64 2.78 -4.56
CA PRO A 75 8.48 1.59 -4.73
C PRO A 75 8.50 1.06 -6.18
N CYS A 76 7.56 1.48 -7.02
CA CYS A 76 7.52 1.18 -8.46
C CYS A 76 8.45 2.10 -9.31
N GLY A 77 9.13 3.09 -8.71
CA GLY A 77 9.98 4.05 -9.40
C GLY A 77 9.24 5.24 -10.05
N LEU A 78 7.92 5.30 -9.95
CA LEU A 78 7.09 6.38 -10.48
C LEU A 78 6.70 7.36 -9.37
N VAL A 79 6.29 8.57 -9.76
CA VAL A 79 5.70 9.55 -8.83
C VAL A 79 4.47 8.92 -8.16
N VAL A 80 4.30 9.17 -6.86
CA VAL A 80 3.21 8.57 -6.08
C VAL A 80 1.84 8.84 -6.72
N CYS A 81 1.01 7.80 -6.81
CA CYS A 81 -0.31 7.84 -7.48
C CYS A 81 -1.22 8.94 -6.91
N CYS A 82 -1.13 9.22 -5.59
CA CYS A 82 -1.92 10.26 -4.93
C CYS A 82 -1.59 11.68 -5.39
N GLN A 83 -0.40 11.92 -5.94
CA GLN A 83 0.00 13.21 -6.48
C GLN A 83 -0.35 13.33 -7.97
N THR A 84 -0.45 12.21 -8.69
CA THR A 84 -0.67 12.20 -10.14
C THR A 84 -2.15 12.09 -10.50
N PHE A 85 -2.71 10.90 -10.52
CA PHE A 85 -4.04 10.64 -11.08
C PHE A 85 -5.08 10.18 -10.05
N LEU A 86 -4.63 9.62 -8.91
CA LEU A 86 -5.55 9.03 -7.94
C LEU A 86 -6.00 10.09 -6.92
N THR A 87 -7.23 10.53 -7.02
CA THR A 87 -7.82 11.57 -6.16
C THR A 87 -8.62 10.99 -5.00
N GLU A 88 -9.27 9.84 -5.21
CA GLU A 88 -10.11 9.16 -4.23
C GLU A 88 -9.43 7.90 -3.70
N PHE A 89 -9.61 7.64 -2.41
CA PHE A 89 -8.93 6.54 -1.73
C PHE A 89 -9.94 5.65 -1.02
N ALA A 90 -10.16 4.47 -1.59
CA ALA A 90 -10.87 3.40 -0.90
C ALA A 90 -9.92 2.65 0.07
N ASN A 91 -10.52 1.88 0.96
CA ASN A 91 -9.78 1.04 1.89
C ASN A 91 -9.08 -0.10 1.14
N VAL A 92 -7.79 -0.25 1.40
CA VAL A 92 -6.98 -1.35 0.83
C VAL A 92 -6.88 -2.46 1.86
N SER A 93 -7.15 -3.69 1.44
CA SER A 93 -7.04 -4.86 2.29
C SER A 93 -5.86 -5.75 1.89
N VAL A 94 -5.34 -6.52 2.85
CA VAL A 94 -4.32 -7.54 2.60
C VAL A 94 -4.84 -8.63 1.65
N LYS A 95 -6.16 -8.89 1.64
CA LYS A 95 -6.79 -9.83 0.70
C LYS A 95 -6.58 -9.39 -0.75
N MET A 96 -6.66 -8.09 -1.04
CA MET A 96 -6.40 -7.55 -2.38
C MET A 96 -4.93 -7.74 -2.79
N ALA A 97 -3.98 -7.55 -1.86
CA ALA A 97 -2.56 -7.80 -2.13
C ALA A 97 -2.29 -9.29 -2.45
N LYS A 98 -2.92 -10.21 -1.72
CA LYS A 98 -2.86 -11.64 -2.01
C LYS A 98 -3.50 -11.98 -3.37
N ASN A 99 -4.62 -11.35 -3.71
CA ASN A 99 -5.26 -11.51 -5.01
C ASN A 99 -4.31 -11.17 -6.17
N GLN A 100 -3.42 -10.21 -5.97
CA GLN A 100 -2.39 -9.81 -6.94
C GLN A 100 -1.08 -10.60 -6.81
N SER A 101 -1.05 -11.64 -5.98
CA SER A 101 0.16 -12.45 -5.70
C SER A 101 1.35 -11.63 -5.18
N LEU A 102 1.09 -10.50 -4.52
CA LEU A 102 2.13 -9.66 -3.93
C LEU A 102 2.69 -10.29 -2.65
N SER A 103 3.99 -10.11 -2.43
CA SER A 103 4.61 -10.48 -1.16
C SER A 103 4.01 -9.66 -0.02
N LEU A 104 3.66 -10.31 1.09
CA LEU A 104 3.07 -9.65 2.25
C LEU A 104 4.12 -8.94 3.13
N ASN A 105 5.34 -8.76 2.66
CA ASN A 105 6.34 -7.97 3.36
C ASN A 105 5.89 -6.51 3.44
N PRO A 106 5.71 -5.93 4.64
CA PRO A 106 5.25 -4.56 4.83
C PRO A 106 6.04 -3.53 4.01
N VAL A 107 7.33 -3.69 3.89
CA VAL A 107 8.21 -2.79 3.11
C VAL A 107 7.83 -2.77 1.63
N LYS A 108 7.33 -3.90 1.09
CA LYS A 108 6.97 -4.02 -0.34
C LYS A 108 5.54 -3.60 -0.65
N ILE A 109 4.63 -3.70 0.33
CA ILE A 109 3.21 -3.39 0.13
C ILE A 109 2.77 -2.06 0.76
N SER A 110 3.69 -1.33 1.44
CA SER A 110 3.42 -0.01 2.00
C SER A 110 3.96 1.10 1.10
N GLY A 111 3.19 2.17 1.00
CA GLY A 111 3.60 3.38 0.29
C GLY A 111 4.43 4.33 1.19
N ASN A 112 4.91 5.43 0.60
CA ASN A 112 5.66 6.48 1.32
C ASN A 112 4.84 7.10 2.48
N CYS A 113 3.52 6.99 2.43
CA CYS A 113 2.61 7.42 3.50
C CYS A 113 2.48 6.41 4.66
N GLY A 114 3.18 5.28 4.64
CA GLY A 114 3.07 4.21 5.63
C GLY A 114 1.81 3.34 5.55
N LYS A 115 0.83 3.70 4.71
CA LYS A 115 -0.38 2.89 4.46
C LYS A 115 -0.16 1.93 3.30
N LEU A 116 -1.02 0.90 3.18
CA LEU A 116 -0.98 0.00 2.04
C LEU A 116 -1.07 0.76 0.71
N LEU A 117 -0.37 0.25 -0.30
CA LEU A 117 -0.29 0.85 -1.63
C LEU A 117 -1.70 1.02 -2.24
N CYS A 118 -2.04 2.23 -2.65
CA CYS A 118 -3.35 2.54 -3.24
C CYS A 118 -3.54 1.90 -4.63
N CYS A 119 -2.47 1.62 -5.36
CA CYS A 119 -2.54 0.88 -6.63
C CYS A 119 -3.08 -0.54 -6.44
N ILE A 120 -2.87 -1.17 -5.28
CA ILE A 120 -3.46 -2.49 -4.98
C ILE A 120 -4.99 -2.46 -5.11
N ASN A 121 -5.64 -1.43 -4.54
CA ASN A 121 -7.09 -1.29 -4.70
C ASN A 121 -7.46 -0.88 -6.13
N TYR A 122 -6.72 0.02 -6.73
CA TYR A 122 -6.98 0.52 -8.08
C TYR A 122 -7.00 -0.59 -9.14
N GLU A 123 -6.10 -1.56 -9.02
CA GLU A 123 -5.99 -2.68 -9.96
C GLU A 123 -6.82 -3.90 -9.54
N ASN A 124 -7.40 -3.91 -8.32
CA ASN A 124 -8.01 -5.12 -7.75
C ASN A 124 -9.15 -5.68 -8.60
N ASP A 125 -9.95 -4.83 -9.24
CA ASP A 125 -11.11 -5.28 -10.03
C ASP A 125 -10.66 -6.05 -11.27
N VAL A 126 -9.62 -5.57 -11.95
CA VAL A 126 -8.99 -6.25 -13.09
C VAL A 126 -8.47 -7.62 -12.68
N TYR A 127 -7.70 -7.68 -11.59
CA TYR A 127 -7.20 -8.98 -11.09
C TYR A 127 -8.33 -9.91 -10.65
N THR A 128 -9.39 -9.39 -10.06
CA THR A 128 -10.54 -10.20 -9.64
C THR A 128 -11.28 -10.78 -10.84
N GLU A 129 -11.39 -10.04 -11.92
CA GLU A 129 -12.01 -10.52 -13.15
C GLU A 129 -11.16 -11.60 -13.83
N LEU A 130 -9.86 -11.33 -14.00
CA LEU A 130 -8.93 -12.30 -14.60
C LEU A 130 -8.83 -13.60 -13.81
N ARG A 131 -8.93 -13.54 -12.48
CA ARG A 131 -8.89 -14.74 -11.63
C ARG A 131 -10.13 -15.61 -11.69
N LYS A 132 -11.26 -15.13 -12.20
CA LYS A 132 -12.47 -15.99 -12.31
C LYS A 132 -12.23 -17.25 -13.10
N ASN A 133 -11.40 -17.15 -14.13
CA ASN A 133 -11.10 -18.26 -15.07
C ASN A 133 -9.68 -18.83 -14.89
N ALA A 134 -8.92 -18.34 -13.92
CA ALA A 134 -7.55 -18.78 -13.68
C ALA A 134 -7.51 -19.91 -12.64
N PRO A 135 -6.63 -20.92 -12.82
CA PRO A 135 -6.35 -21.90 -11.79
C PRO A 135 -5.68 -21.26 -10.58
N ASP A 136 -6.07 -21.68 -9.37
CA ASP A 136 -5.48 -21.21 -8.12
C ASP A 136 -4.21 -22.02 -7.77
N ILE A 137 -3.34 -21.41 -6.95
CA ILE A 137 -2.14 -22.10 -6.43
C ILE A 137 -2.55 -23.31 -5.60
N GLY A 138 -2.06 -24.48 -5.99
CA GLY A 138 -2.37 -25.76 -5.35
C GLY A 138 -3.45 -26.57 -6.04
N ASP A 139 -4.12 -26.03 -7.07
CA ASP A 139 -5.04 -26.79 -7.90
C ASP A 139 -4.28 -27.87 -8.70
N ILE A 140 -5.00 -28.96 -9.01
CA ILE A 140 -4.50 -30.00 -9.91
C ILE A 140 -5.11 -29.78 -11.29
N VAL A 141 -4.26 -29.68 -12.27
CA VAL A 141 -4.62 -29.43 -13.65
C VAL A 141 -4.19 -30.61 -14.54
N SER A 142 -4.98 -30.89 -15.56
CA SER A 142 -4.61 -31.84 -16.64
C SER A 142 -3.83 -31.10 -17.69
N THR A 143 -2.72 -31.68 -18.11
CA THR A 143 -1.86 -31.19 -19.18
C THR A 143 -1.60 -32.30 -20.17
N GLU A 144 -1.01 -32.00 -21.33
CA GLU A 144 -0.60 -33.04 -22.32
C GLU A 144 0.40 -34.07 -21.75
N GLN A 145 1.18 -33.68 -20.72
CA GLN A 145 2.18 -34.53 -20.07
C GLN A 145 1.66 -35.21 -18.78
N GLY A 146 0.34 -35.15 -18.53
CA GLY A 146 -0.29 -35.74 -17.36
C GLY A 146 -0.76 -34.73 -16.34
N GLU A 147 -1.04 -35.21 -15.11
CA GLU A 147 -1.51 -34.36 -14.03
C GLU A 147 -0.37 -33.55 -13.43
N ALA A 148 -0.64 -32.26 -13.19
CA ALA A 148 0.31 -31.34 -12.59
C ALA A 148 -0.34 -30.45 -11.52
N LYS A 149 0.45 -30.08 -10.52
CA LYS A 149 0.04 -29.18 -9.44
C LYS A 149 0.50 -27.78 -9.74
N VAL A 150 -0.40 -26.80 -9.65
CA VAL A 150 -0.09 -25.37 -9.83
C VAL A 150 0.73 -24.85 -8.65
N LEU A 151 1.92 -24.32 -8.93
CA LEU A 151 2.82 -23.71 -7.94
C LEU A 151 2.70 -22.19 -7.91
N SER A 152 2.59 -21.56 -9.09
CA SER A 152 2.34 -20.12 -9.19
C SER A 152 1.49 -19.83 -10.43
N CYS A 153 0.74 -18.74 -10.35
CA CYS A 153 -0.16 -18.29 -11.39
C CYS A 153 0.15 -16.81 -11.67
N ASP A 154 0.57 -16.52 -12.90
CA ASP A 154 0.70 -15.16 -13.43
C ASP A 154 -0.57 -14.85 -14.23
N VAL A 155 -1.47 -14.16 -13.59
CA VAL A 155 -2.82 -13.90 -14.12
C VAL A 155 -2.79 -12.92 -15.29
N LEU A 156 -1.84 -11.97 -15.30
CA LEU A 156 -1.72 -10.96 -16.35
C LEU A 156 -1.18 -11.54 -17.65
N ASN A 157 -0.18 -12.44 -17.56
CA ASN A 157 0.44 -13.06 -18.72
C ASN A 157 -0.20 -14.41 -19.09
N HIS A 158 -1.25 -14.83 -18.35
CA HIS A 158 -1.94 -16.10 -18.51
C HIS A 158 -1.00 -17.32 -18.43
N ASN A 159 0.05 -17.25 -17.59
CA ASN A 159 1.04 -18.27 -17.43
C ASN A 159 0.93 -18.98 -16.08
N LEU A 160 1.17 -20.29 -16.09
CA LEU A 160 1.22 -21.13 -14.90
C LEU A 160 2.61 -21.74 -14.76
N LYS A 161 3.12 -21.78 -13.55
CA LYS A 161 4.22 -22.67 -13.20
C LYS A 161 3.63 -23.87 -12.49
N VAL A 162 3.89 -25.08 -13.03
CA VAL A 162 3.35 -26.32 -12.52
C VAL A 162 4.46 -27.29 -12.15
N LYS A 163 4.15 -28.21 -11.23
CA LYS A 163 4.97 -29.40 -10.93
C LYS A 163 4.20 -30.62 -11.38
N TYR A 164 4.78 -31.40 -12.29
CA TYR A 164 4.18 -32.67 -12.73
C TYR A 164 4.21 -33.70 -11.60
N LEU A 165 3.12 -34.45 -11.45
CA LEU A 165 3.00 -35.44 -10.37
C LEU A 165 3.70 -36.74 -10.66
N GLN A 166 3.85 -37.11 -11.96
CA GLN A 166 4.47 -38.36 -12.37
C GLN A 166 5.97 -38.25 -12.57
N THR A 167 6.46 -37.17 -13.17
CA THR A 167 7.87 -37.00 -13.56
C THR A 167 8.67 -36.12 -12.60
N GLU A 168 8.04 -35.56 -11.55
CA GLU A 168 8.64 -34.61 -10.62
C GLU A 168 9.28 -33.37 -11.28
N GLY A 169 9.06 -33.17 -12.58
CA GLY A 169 9.54 -32.03 -13.36
C GLY A 169 8.71 -30.76 -13.12
N PHE A 170 9.28 -29.63 -13.54
CA PHE A 170 8.58 -28.34 -13.55
C PHE A 170 8.30 -27.91 -14.98
N GLY A 171 7.14 -27.30 -15.23
CA GLY A 171 6.76 -26.75 -16.51
C GLY A 171 6.17 -25.36 -16.41
N TYR A 172 6.23 -24.61 -17.51
CA TYR A 172 5.52 -23.35 -17.71
C TYR A 172 4.49 -23.59 -18.81
N LEU A 173 3.22 -23.34 -18.51
CA LEU A 173 2.07 -23.59 -19.37
C LEU A 173 1.19 -22.35 -19.44
N LYS A 174 0.44 -22.21 -20.53
CA LYS A 174 -0.61 -21.18 -20.63
C LYS A 174 -1.92 -21.70 -20.04
N PHE A 175 -2.81 -20.78 -19.67
CA PHE A 175 -4.14 -21.13 -19.17
C PHE A 175 -4.95 -21.95 -20.18
N GLU A 176 -4.74 -21.69 -21.46
CA GLU A 176 -5.42 -22.37 -22.58
C GLU A 176 -5.05 -23.87 -22.70
N ASP A 177 -3.84 -24.22 -22.26
CA ASP A 177 -3.28 -25.55 -22.38
C ASP A 177 -3.64 -26.50 -21.23
N VAL A 178 -4.43 -26.00 -20.26
CA VAL A 178 -4.73 -26.74 -19.04
C VAL A 178 -6.23 -26.80 -18.73
N LYS A 179 -6.67 -27.93 -18.16
CA LYS A 179 -8.03 -28.11 -17.63
C LYS A 179 -7.94 -28.37 -16.13
N ILE A 180 -8.73 -27.63 -15.34
CA ILE A 180 -8.78 -27.81 -13.88
C ILE A 180 -9.49 -29.12 -13.59
N LEU A 181 -8.79 -30.10 -12.95
CA LEU A 181 -9.35 -31.36 -12.53
C LEU A 181 -9.91 -31.31 -11.10
N ARG A 182 -9.15 -30.73 -10.20
CA ARG A 182 -9.53 -30.57 -8.79
C ARG A 182 -9.16 -29.18 -8.30
N ALA A 183 -10.17 -28.40 -7.91
CA ALA A 183 -9.94 -27.15 -7.19
C ALA A 183 -9.61 -27.46 -5.72
N LYS A 184 -8.66 -26.73 -5.14
CA LYS A 184 -8.36 -26.82 -3.69
C LYS A 184 -9.61 -26.44 -2.91
N LYS A 185 -10.10 -27.32 -2.03
CA LYS A 185 -11.40 -27.19 -1.32
C LYS A 185 -11.50 -25.98 -0.37
N ASP A 186 -10.41 -25.31 -0.03
CA ASP A 186 -10.36 -24.21 0.94
C ASP A 186 -9.86 -22.90 0.29
N LYS A 187 -10.74 -22.25 -0.48
CA LYS A 187 -10.41 -20.91 -1.01
C LYS A 187 -10.38 -19.80 0.05
N ASP A 188 -10.98 -20.00 1.23
CA ASP A 188 -11.17 -18.94 2.23
C ASP A 188 -10.47 -19.14 3.59
N LYS A 189 -10.01 -20.35 3.95
CA LYS A 189 -9.47 -20.61 5.30
C LYS A 189 -7.99 -20.26 5.49
N ASP A 190 -7.19 -20.27 4.45
CA ASP A 190 -5.76 -19.89 4.54
C ASP A 190 -5.53 -18.39 4.78
N TYR A 191 -6.59 -17.58 4.77
CA TYR A 191 -6.52 -16.12 4.90
C TYR A 191 -6.61 -15.60 6.33
N ILE A 192 -7.04 -16.41 7.29
CA ILE A 192 -7.42 -15.92 8.64
C ILE A 192 -6.37 -16.23 9.72
N ASN A 193 -5.42 -17.13 9.47
CA ASN A 193 -4.59 -17.69 10.54
C ASN A 193 -3.19 -17.12 10.70
N ASN A 194 -2.89 -15.92 10.18
CA ASN A 194 -1.62 -15.27 10.44
C ASN A 194 -1.77 -14.24 11.56
N LYS A 195 -1.46 -14.68 12.79
CA LYS A 195 -1.47 -13.88 14.02
C LYS A 195 -0.53 -12.66 13.92
N GLU A 196 0.53 -12.77 13.12
CA GLU A 196 1.52 -11.71 12.87
C GLU A 196 0.96 -10.52 12.05
N LEU A 197 -0.13 -10.72 11.30
CA LEU A 197 -0.77 -9.66 10.52
C LEU A 197 -1.75 -8.82 11.33
N ARG A 198 -2.17 -9.28 12.51
CA ARG A 198 -3.06 -8.54 13.41
C ARG A 198 -2.32 -7.48 14.25
N GLU A 199 -1.00 -7.62 14.39
CA GLU A 199 -0.15 -6.69 15.14
C GLU A 199 0.41 -5.55 14.27
N LEU A 200 0.16 -5.59 12.95
CA LEU A 200 0.65 -4.60 11.97
C LEU A 200 -0.44 -3.67 11.41
N LEU A 201 -1.68 -3.81 11.86
CA LEU A 201 -2.83 -2.96 11.53
C LEU A 201 -3.31 -2.19 12.75
#